data_d1fad3ec062cf8cd4defc8c0fc0da5d9
#
_entry.id   d1fad3ec062cf8cd4defc8c0fc0da5d9
#
_cell.length_a   1.000
_cell.length_b   1.000
_cell.length_c   1.000
_cell.angle_alpha   90.00
_cell.angle_beta   90.00
_cell.angle_gamma   90.00
#
_symmetry.space_group_name_H-M   'P 1'
#
loop_
_entity.id
_entity.type
_entity.pdbx_description
1 polymer ?
#
loop_
_entity_poly.entity_id
_entity_poly.type
_entity_poly.pdbx_seq_one_letter_code
_entity_poly.pdbx_strand_id
1 'polypeptide(L)'
;MRITYCSLAAAAAAAAVTSLAAPALVAQAPPAPPKPAPEVQKLAYFAGRWNETADMKASPMGPGGKMTVASSCEWFPGGFYIVCRGDGTGPMGPTHGLGILGYSTESKRYTYYGIDNSGMGGGPAYGNVAGDTWTWGDESQMGGQTVKGRYTIKQVSADSYTWTWEMSMGGGPWAVVATGTDTRVR
;
A
#
# COMPACT_ATOMS: atom_id res chain seq x y z
N MET A 1 35.43 69.66 -75.99
CA MET A 1 35.73 68.53 -75.05
C MET A 1 35.20 68.90 -73.72
N ARG A 2 34.00 68.41 -73.36
CA ARG A 2 33.30 68.72 -72.06
C ARG A 2 33.32 67.49 -71.18
N ILE A 3 33.92 67.62 -70.01
CA ILE A 3 34.01 66.59 -69.02
C ILE A 3 32.84 66.83 -68.06
N THR A 4 31.95 65.86 -67.99
CA THR A 4 30.78 65.86 -67.07
C THR A 4 31.16 65.09 -65.82
N TYR A 5 31.13 65.76 -64.69
CA TYR A 5 31.31 65.11 -63.37
C TYR A 5 29.99 64.43 -62.91
N CYS A 6 30.06 63.16 -62.63
CA CYS A 6 28.96 62.39 -62.09
C CYS A 6 29.10 62.36 -60.56
N SER A 7 28.16 62.94 -59.82
CA SER A 7 28.13 62.99 -58.37
C SER A 7 27.53 61.68 -57.85
N LEU A 8 28.29 60.92 -57.11
CA LEU A 8 27.78 59.76 -56.31
C LEU A 8 27.16 60.28 -54.98
N ALA A 9 25.88 60.07 -54.81
CA ALA A 9 25.18 60.22 -53.54
C ALA A 9 25.30 58.91 -52.76
N ALA A 10 25.96 58.92 -51.63
CA ALA A 10 26.03 57.81 -50.73
C ALA A 10 24.78 57.81 -49.80
N ALA A 11 23.94 56.79 -49.94
CA ALA A 11 22.81 56.55 -49.06
C ALA A 11 23.27 55.72 -47.86
N ALA A 12 23.28 56.30 -46.70
CA ALA A 12 23.53 55.60 -45.40
C ALA A 12 22.25 54.88 -44.99
N ALA A 13 22.24 53.52 -45.03
CA ALA A 13 21.17 52.70 -44.47
C ALA A 13 21.44 52.51 -43.00
N ALA A 14 20.61 53.06 -42.12
CA ALA A 14 20.61 52.83 -40.68
C ALA A 14 19.87 51.51 -40.43
N ALA A 15 20.60 50.44 -40.05
CA ALA A 15 20.01 49.17 -39.62
C ALA A 15 19.55 49.31 -38.14
N ALA A 16 18.23 49.34 -37.93
CA ALA A 16 17.64 49.27 -36.59
C ALA A 16 17.70 47.82 -36.07
N VAL A 17 18.57 47.56 -35.12
CA VAL A 17 18.63 46.25 -34.41
C VAL A 17 17.52 46.21 -33.35
N THR A 18 16.38 45.60 -33.68
CA THR A 18 15.34 45.28 -32.70
C THR A 18 15.76 44.05 -31.88
N SER A 19 16.24 44.28 -30.64
CA SER A 19 16.49 43.22 -29.65
C SER A 19 15.17 42.62 -29.21
N LEU A 20 14.84 41.45 -29.70
CA LEU A 20 13.77 40.60 -29.19
C LEU A 20 14.21 40.09 -27.79
N ALA A 21 13.71 40.70 -26.73
CA ALA A 21 13.85 40.16 -25.37
C ALA A 21 13.04 38.86 -25.30
N ALA A 22 13.72 37.71 -25.29
CA ALA A 22 13.08 36.45 -25.03
C ALA A 22 12.49 36.43 -23.61
N PRO A 23 11.22 36.05 -23.41
CA PRO A 23 10.67 35.93 -22.06
C PRO A 23 11.50 34.90 -21.28
N ALA A 24 12.01 35.31 -20.12
CA ALA A 24 12.70 34.41 -19.21
C ALA A 24 11.68 33.32 -18.77
N LEU A 25 11.90 32.06 -19.15
CA LEU A 25 11.19 30.92 -18.62
C LEU A 25 11.50 30.86 -17.13
N VAL A 26 10.56 31.34 -16.31
CA VAL A 26 10.61 31.15 -14.86
C VAL A 26 10.44 29.65 -14.64
N ALA A 27 11.54 28.97 -14.32
CA ALA A 27 11.50 27.58 -13.92
C ALA A 27 10.60 27.45 -12.69
N GLN A 28 9.42 26.81 -12.85
CA GLN A 28 8.56 26.50 -11.73
C GLN A 28 9.33 25.62 -10.76
N ALA A 29 9.33 25.98 -9.47
CA ALA A 29 9.90 25.14 -8.44
C ALA A 29 9.24 23.75 -8.48
N PRO A 30 9.99 22.66 -8.28
CA PRO A 30 9.42 21.33 -8.24
C PRO A 30 8.26 21.29 -7.24
N PRO A 31 7.16 20.57 -7.56
CA PRO A 31 6.05 20.41 -6.61
C PRO A 31 6.56 19.78 -5.32
N ALA A 32 6.02 20.23 -4.19
CA ALA A 32 6.38 19.68 -2.88
C ALA A 32 6.09 18.15 -2.88
N PRO A 33 6.94 17.34 -2.20
CA PRO A 33 6.70 15.89 -2.11
C PRO A 33 5.31 15.61 -1.53
N PRO A 34 4.61 14.58 -2.02
CA PRO A 34 3.31 14.19 -1.49
C PRO A 34 3.43 13.82 0.00
N LYS A 35 2.39 14.13 0.78
CA LYS A 35 2.31 13.76 2.19
C LYS A 35 1.27 12.65 2.37
N PRO A 36 1.48 11.70 3.33
CA PRO A 36 0.47 10.70 3.66
C PRO A 36 -0.85 11.34 4.10
N ALA A 37 -1.96 10.73 3.70
CA ALA A 37 -3.28 11.14 4.16
C ALA A 37 -3.43 10.92 5.68
N PRO A 38 -4.26 11.71 6.39
CA PRO A 38 -4.45 11.56 7.85
C PRO A 38 -4.90 10.15 8.25
N GLU A 39 -5.67 9.46 7.42
CA GLU A 39 -6.13 8.10 7.64
C GLU A 39 -4.99 7.09 7.79
N VAL A 40 -3.86 7.32 7.12
CA VAL A 40 -2.67 6.48 7.22
C VAL A 40 -2.17 6.38 8.66
N GLN A 41 -2.34 7.44 9.46
CA GLN A 41 -1.88 7.46 10.85
C GLN A 41 -2.57 6.40 11.73
N LYS A 42 -3.78 5.95 11.39
CA LYS A 42 -4.43 4.86 12.11
C LYS A 42 -3.67 3.54 12.01
N LEU A 43 -2.91 3.33 10.93
CA LEU A 43 -2.06 2.15 10.76
C LEU A 43 -0.94 2.07 11.81
N ALA A 44 -0.59 3.20 12.47
CA ALA A 44 0.42 3.23 13.53
C ALA A 44 0.12 2.23 14.66
N TYR A 45 -1.15 1.84 14.84
CA TYR A 45 -1.54 0.81 15.78
C TYR A 45 -0.79 -0.51 15.54
N PHE A 46 -0.56 -0.87 14.28
CA PHE A 46 0.10 -2.14 13.93
C PHE A 46 1.63 -2.05 13.97
N ALA A 47 2.20 -0.84 14.00
CA ALA A 47 3.66 -0.68 14.07
C ALA A 47 4.23 -1.26 15.37
N GLY A 48 5.37 -1.95 15.27
CA GLY A 48 6.05 -2.57 16.40
C GLY A 48 6.22 -4.08 16.23
N ARG A 49 6.54 -4.78 17.31
CA ARG A 49 6.73 -6.24 17.33
C ARG A 49 5.55 -6.90 18.00
N TRP A 50 5.12 -8.04 17.45
CA TRP A 50 3.95 -8.77 17.92
C TRP A 50 4.23 -10.27 17.97
N ASN A 51 3.64 -10.92 18.97
CA ASN A 51 3.54 -12.38 19.05
C ASN A 51 2.09 -12.78 18.81
N GLU A 52 1.88 -13.56 17.75
CA GLU A 52 0.60 -14.12 17.38
C GLU A 52 0.47 -15.55 17.89
N THR A 53 -0.72 -15.89 18.36
CA THR A 53 -1.17 -17.27 18.59
C THR A 53 -2.50 -17.45 17.89
N ALA A 54 -2.66 -18.53 17.13
CA ALA A 54 -3.87 -18.78 16.39
C ALA A 54 -4.30 -20.24 16.40
N ASP A 55 -5.60 -20.43 16.20
CA ASP A 55 -6.27 -21.70 15.97
C ASP A 55 -6.75 -21.78 14.52
N MET A 56 -6.06 -22.59 13.72
CA MET A 56 -6.47 -22.91 12.35
C MET A 56 -7.52 -24.01 12.35
N LYS A 57 -8.57 -23.86 11.57
CA LYS A 57 -9.57 -24.92 11.36
C LYS A 57 -9.17 -25.81 10.19
N ALA A 58 -9.38 -27.10 10.30
CA ALA A 58 -9.24 -28.00 9.14
C ALA A 58 -10.16 -27.52 8.01
N SER A 59 -9.61 -27.38 6.81
CA SER A 59 -10.31 -26.86 5.64
C SER A 59 -9.69 -27.45 4.36
N PRO A 60 -10.27 -27.21 3.19
CA PRO A 60 -9.63 -27.59 1.92
C PRO A 60 -8.23 -26.98 1.71
N MET A 61 -7.88 -25.92 2.47
CA MET A 61 -6.57 -25.27 2.39
C MET A 61 -5.50 -25.94 3.25
N GLY A 62 -5.87 -26.84 4.17
CA GLY A 62 -4.90 -27.55 5.00
C GLY A 62 -5.47 -28.09 6.31
N PRO A 63 -4.62 -28.79 7.08
CA PRO A 63 -5.00 -29.34 8.37
C PRO A 63 -5.22 -28.21 9.39
N GLY A 64 -6.12 -28.43 10.34
CA GLY A 64 -6.27 -27.58 11.50
C GLY A 64 -5.11 -27.76 12.49
N GLY A 65 -4.98 -26.82 13.40
CA GLY A 65 -3.97 -26.87 14.44
C GLY A 65 -3.58 -25.49 14.97
N LYS A 66 -2.62 -25.49 15.86
CA LYS A 66 -2.07 -24.24 16.42
C LYS A 66 -1.06 -23.60 15.46
N MET A 67 -1.05 -22.29 15.45
CA MET A 67 -0.04 -21.48 14.76
C MET A 67 0.52 -20.44 15.72
N THR A 68 1.81 -20.16 15.61
CA THR A 68 2.47 -19.07 16.33
C THR A 68 3.35 -18.32 15.35
N VAL A 69 3.32 -16.99 15.40
CA VAL A 69 4.13 -16.12 14.55
C VAL A 69 4.71 -14.99 15.39
N ALA A 70 6.00 -14.72 15.23
CA ALA A 70 6.61 -13.49 15.70
C ALA A 70 6.72 -12.52 14.52
N SER A 71 6.20 -11.32 14.65
CA SER A 71 6.20 -10.34 13.58
C SER A 71 6.81 -9.01 13.98
N SER A 72 7.37 -8.30 12.98
CA SER A 72 7.85 -6.94 13.09
C SER A 72 7.21 -6.09 11.98
N CYS A 73 6.57 -5.00 12.39
CA CYS A 73 5.87 -4.07 11.51
C CYS A 73 6.51 -2.70 11.59
N GLU A 74 7.01 -2.18 10.48
CA GLU A 74 7.76 -0.92 10.42
C GLU A 74 7.19 0.00 9.35
N TRP A 75 7.29 1.31 9.59
CA TRP A 75 6.96 2.30 8.58
C TRP A 75 7.94 2.21 7.41
N PHE A 76 7.39 2.07 6.20
CA PHE A 76 8.19 2.23 4.99
C PHE A 76 8.59 3.72 4.83
N PRO A 77 9.81 4.00 4.33
CA PRO A 77 10.24 5.39 4.10
C PRO A 77 9.21 6.20 3.31
N GLY A 78 8.93 7.42 3.79
CA GLY A 78 7.86 8.27 3.27
C GLY A 78 6.56 8.21 4.07
N GLY A 79 6.36 7.20 4.92
CA GLY A 79 5.23 7.13 5.86
C GLY A 79 3.87 6.81 5.25
N PHE A 80 3.82 6.28 4.02
CA PHE A 80 2.58 5.91 3.32
C PHE A 80 2.14 4.48 3.64
N TYR A 81 3.08 3.60 4.04
CA TYR A 81 2.85 2.18 4.23
C TYR A 81 3.52 1.68 5.50
N ILE A 82 2.94 0.62 6.08
CA ILE A 82 3.61 -0.23 7.06
C ILE A 82 3.93 -1.56 6.38
N VAL A 83 5.14 -2.04 6.60
CA VAL A 83 5.60 -3.35 6.14
C VAL A 83 5.78 -4.24 7.35
N CYS A 84 5.06 -5.36 7.36
CA CYS A 84 5.13 -6.39 8.39
C CYS A 84 5.86 -7.62 7.85
N ARG A 85 6.78 -8.18 8.63
CA ARG A 85 7.41 -9.48 8.38
C ARG A 85 7.13 -10.38 9.54
N GLY A 86 6.74 -11.61 9.26
CA GLY A 86 6.43 -12.60 10.29
C GLY A 86 7.08 -13.94 9.99
N ASP A 87 7.62 -14.55 11.04
CA ASP A 87 8.22 -15.87 11.03
C ASP A 87 7.61 -16.71 12.14
N GLY A 88 7.27 -17.97 11.82
CA GLY A 88 6.58 -18.79 12.80
C GLY A 88 6.47 -20.25 12.42
N THR A 89 5.52 -20.93 13.04
CA THR A 89 5.20 -22.33 12.78
C THR A 89 3.69 -22.53 12.83
N GLY A 90 3.18 -23.23 11.86
CA GLY A 90 1.76 -23.60 11.76
C GLY A 90 1.56 -25.07 11.49
N PRO A 91 0.31 -25.51 11.25
CA PRO A 91 -0.02 -26.91 11.01
C PRO A 91 0.69 -27.54 9.81
N MET A 92 1.13 -26.73 8.85
CA MET A 92 1.87 -27.17 7.66
C MET A 92 3.39 -27.00 7.79
N GLY A 93 3.90 -26.65 8.98
CA GLY A 93 5.32 -26.45 9.23
C GLY A 93 5.70 -24.96 9.36
N PRO A 94 6.97 -24.62 9.05
CA PRO A 94 7.43 -23.23 9.14
C PRO A 94 6.63 -22.29 8.24
N THR A 95 6.27 -21.12 8.76
CA THR A 95 5.56 -20.08 8.02
C THR A 95 6.39 -18.80 8.01
N HIS A 96 6.45 -18.18 6.84
CA HIS A 96 7.15 -16.91 6.60
C HIS A 96 6.21 -16.02 5.79
N GLY A 97 5.98 -14.82 6.26
CA GLY A 97 5.06 -13.90 5.60
C GLY A 97 5.57 -12.46 5.53
N LEU A 98 5.11 -11.76 4.52
CA LEU A 98 5.28 -10.32 4.39
C LEU A 98 3.92 -9.69 4.06
N GLY A 99 3.56 -8.65 4.83
CA GLY A 99 2.35 -7.87 4.61
C GLY A 99 2.67 -6.40 4.41
N ILE A 100 1.95 -5.73 3.52
CA ILE A 100 2.05 -4.29 3.29
C ILE A 100 0.69 -3.68 3.52
N LEU A 101 0.59 -2.77 4.49
CA LEU A 101 -0.62 -2.03 4.81
C LEU A 101 -0.49 -0.59 4.32
N GLY A 102 -1.54 -0.05 3.74
CA GLY A 102 -1.60 1.31 3.22
C GLY A 102 -3.02 1.88 3.25
N TYR A 103 -3.18 3.03 2.62
CA TYR A 103 -4.48 3.66 2.40
C TYR A 103 -4.56 4.28 1.00
N SER A 104 -5.60 3.96 0.28
CA SER A 104 -5.90 4.56 -1.02
C SER A 104 -6.82 5.76 -0.83
N THR A 105 -6.35 6.95 -1.18
CA THR A 105 -7.13 8.19 -1.17
C THR A 105 -8.20 8.20 -2.26
N GLU A 106 -7.99 7.47 -3.35
CA GLU A 106 -8.92 7.34 -4.46
C GLU A 106 -10.14 6.51 -4.06
N SER A 107 -9.91 5.28 -3.58
CA SER A 107 -11.01 4.40 -3.14
C SER A 107 -11.49 4.67 -1.71
N LYS A 108 -10.78 5.53 -0.95
CA LYS A 108 -11.03 5.83 0.47
C LYS A 108 -11.08 4.56 1.33
N ARG A 109 -10.18 3.62 1.03
CA ARG A 109 -10.10 2.32 1.71
C ARG A 109 -8.66 2.03 2.13
N TYR A 110 -8.51 1.30 3.22
CA TYR A 110 -7.24 0.70 3.57
C TYR A 110 -6.93 -0.43 2.60
N THR A 111 -5.64 -0.64 2.33
CA THR A 111 -5.15 -1.67 1.43
C THR A 111 -4.23 -2.60 2.19
N TYR A 112 -4.34 -3.88 1.92
CA TYR A 112 -3.42 -4.90 2.39
C TYR A 112 -2.97 -5.76 1.23
N TYR A 113 -1.70 -6.04 1.17
CA TYR A 113 -1.12 -7.01 0.25
C TYR A 113 -0.21 -7.94 1.04
N GLY A 114 -0.49 -9.24 1.00
CA GLY A 114 0.26 -10.26 1.72
C GLY A 114 0.81 -11.32 0.78
N ILE A 115 2.01 -11.78 1.09
CA ILE A 115 2.62 -12.97 0.49
C ILE A 115 3.18 -13.85 1.60
N ASP A 116 3.19 -15.15 1.37
CA ASP A 116 3.77 -16.11 2.27
C ASP A 116 4.46 -17.27 1.53
N ASN A 117 5.13 -18.13 2.28
CA ASN A 117 5.84 -19.27 1.72
C ASN A 117 4.94 -20.44 1.31
N SER A 118 3.62 -20.35 1.48
CA SER A 118 2.66 -21.32 0.92
C SER A 118 2.41 -21.10 -0.56
N GLY A 119 2.69 -19.87 -1.05
CA GLY A 119 2.38 -19.47 -2.43
C GLY A 119 0.88 -19.26 -2.69
N MET A 120 0.03 -19.34 -1.68
CA MET A 120 -1.42 -19.13 -1.80
C MET A 120 -1.83 -17.67 -1.63
N GLY A 121 -0.92 -16.79 -1.23
CA GLY A 121 -1.19 -15.37 -1.08
C GLY A 121 -1.22 -14.62 -2.41
N GLY A 122 -1.62 -13.37 -2.40
CA GLY A 122 -1.29 -12.50 -3.50
C GLY A 122 -2.34 -11.61 -4.12
N GLY A 123 -3.56 -11.59 -3.67
CA GLY A 123 -4.55 -10.57 -4.06
C GLY A 123 -4.51 -9.35 -3.13
N PRO A 124 -4.81 -8.14 -3.62
CA PRO A 124 -5.02 -7.01 -2.72
C PRO A 124 -6.33 -7.21 -1.94
N ALA A 125 -6.27 -7.07 -0.62
CA ALA A 125 -7.44 -6.94 0.23
C ALA A 125 -7.72 -5.46 0.50
N TYR A 126 -9.00 -5.13 0.61
CA TYR A 126 -9.44 -3.76 0.89
C TYR A 126 -10.23 -3.74 2.19
N GLY A 127 -9.95 -2.73 3.02
CA GLY A 127 -10.51 -2.68 4.35
C GLY A 127 -11.05 -1.33 4.76
N ASN A 128 -11.79 -1.38 5.85
CA ASN A 128 -12.31 -0.21 6.55
C ASN A 128 -12.08 -0.36 8.06
N VAL A 129 -12.13 0.75 8.79
CA VAL A 129 -12.09 0.76 10.24
C VAL A 129 -13.29 1.51 10.79
N ALA A 130 -13.95 0.90 11.75
CA ALA A 130 -15.07 1.50 12.50
C ALA A 130 -14.80 1.29 13.99
N GLY A 131 -14.60 2.39 14.72
CA GLY A 131 -14.17 2.33 16.11
C GLY A 131 -12.86 1.56 16.28
N ASP A 132 -12.90 0.47 17.03
CA ASP A 132 -11.80 -0.45 17.33
C ASP A 132 -11.70 -1.64 16.38
N THR A 133 -12.56 -1.70 15.36
CA THR A 133 -12.71 -2.88 14.50
C THR A 133 -12.28 -2.57 13.08
N TRP A 134 -11.34 -3.36 12.56
CA TRP A 134 -10.88 -3.36 11.17
C TRP A 134 -11.49 -4.56 10.45
N THR A 135 -11.97 -4.35 9.24
CA THR A 135 -12.48 -5.42 8.39
C THR A 135 -11.82 -5.33 7.03
N TRP A 136 -11.18 -6.42 6.61
CA TRP A 136 -10.52 -6.58 5.31
C TRP A 136 -11.28 -7.62 4.50
N GLY A 137 -11.36 -7.41 3.19
CA GLY A 137 -11.99 -8.38 2.29
C GLY A 137 -11.21 -8.46 0.98
N ASP A 138 -11.14 -9.67 0.46
CA ASP A 138 -10.57 -9.99 -0.83
C ASP A 138 -11.47 -10.95 -1.60
N GLU A 139 -11.20 -11.08 -2.88
CA GLU A 139 -11.84 -12.05 -3.76
C GLU A 139 -10.79 -12.66 -4.68
N SER A 140 -10.82 -13.97 -4.82
CA SER A 140 -9.87 -14.73 -5.62
C SER A 140 -10.57 -15.88 -6.34
N GLN A 141 -9.84 -16.60 -7.20
CA GLN A 141 -10.31 -17.82 -7.86
C GLN A 141 -9.51 -19.02 -7.37
N MET A 142 -10.19 -20.07 -6.95
CA MET A 142 -9.57 -21.31 -6.52
C MET A 142 -10.33 -22.48 -7.11
N GLY A 143 -9.67 -23.34 -7.88
CA GLY A 143 -10.32 -24.50 -8.51
C GLY A 143 -11.52 -24.15 -9.40
N GLY A 144 -11.52 -22.97 -10.03
CA GLY A 144 -12.63 -22.48 -10.86
C GLY A 144 -13.82 -21.90 -10.10
N GLN A 145 -13.70 -21.77 -8.78
CA GLN A 145 -14.72 -21.15 -7.93
C GLN A 145 -14.24 -19.80 -7.38
N THR A 146 -15.16 -18.86 -7.26
CA THR A 146 -14.90 -17.60 -6.56
C THR A 146 -14.80 -17.88 -5.07
N VAL A 147 -13.69 -17.44 -4.47
CA VAL A 147 -13.46 -17.49 -3.04
C VAL A 147 -13.40 -16.06 -2.51
N LYS A 148 -14.22 -15.77 -1.51
CA LYS A 148 -14.19 -14.49 -0.79
C LYS A 148 -13.58 -14.71 0.57
N GLY A 149 -12.59 -13.88 0.91
CA GLY A 149 -11.99 -13.82 2.23
C GLY A 149 -12.52 -12.62 3.02
N ARG A 150 -12.63 -12.80 4.33
CA ARG A 150 -12.89 -11.72 5.28
C ARG A 150 -12.01 -11.89 6.50
N TYR A 151 -11.24 -10.86 6.79
CA TYR A 151 -10.36 -10.81 7.96
C TYR A 151 -10.82 -9.65 8.85
N THR A 152 -11.27 -9.98 10.06
CA THR A 152 -11.75 -8.99 11.03
C THR A 152 -10.79 -8.93 12.20
N ILE A 153 -10.25 -7.74 12.49
CA ILE A 153 -9.38 -7.46 13.64
C ILE A 153 -10.16 -6.60 14.61
N LYS A 154 -10.13 -6.96 15.88
CA LYS A 154 -10.66 -6.14 16.98
C LYS A 154 -9.52 -5.75 17.91
N GLN A 155 -9.28 -4.45 18.03
CA GLN A 155 -8.36 -3.89 19.02
C GLN A 155 -8.92 -4.11 20.43
N VAL A 156 -8.20 -4.84 21.25
CA VAL A 156 -8.60 -5.12 22.66
C VAL A 156 -7.97 -4.08 23.59
N SER A 157 -6.73 -3.70 23.30
CA SER A 157 -5.97 -2.70 24.05
C SER A 157 -4.90 -2.08 23.14
N ALA A 158 -4.07 -1.18 23.67
CA ALA A 158 -2.90 -0.68 22.95
C ALA A 158 -1.87 -1.79 22.62
N ASP A 159 -1.89 -2.88 23.37
CA ASP A 159 -0.90 -3.96 23.31
C ASP A 159 -1.50 -5.32 22.87
N SER A 160 -2.77 -5.37 22.48
CA SER A 160 -3.40 -6.63 22.05
C SER A 160 -4.57 -6.41 21.12
N TYR A 161 -4.70 -7.29 20.14
CA TYR A 161 -5.90 -7.44 19.31
C TYR A 161 -6.23 -8.91 19.08
N THR A 162 -7.50 -9.19 18.80
CA THR A 162 -7.98 -10.48 18.32
C THR A 162 -8.35 -10.37 16.85
N TRP A 163 -8.34 -11.50 16.16
CA TRP A 163 -8.78 -11.54 14.78
C TRP A 163 -9.50 -12.83 14.43
N THR A 164 -10.31 -12.75 13.39
CA THR A 164 -11.02 -13.88 12.79
C THR A 164 -10.84 -13.83 11.28
N TRP A 165 -10.46 -14.95 10.69
CA TRP A 165 -10.42 -15.14 9.26
C TRP A 165 -11.54 -16.08 8.83
N GLU A 166 -12.35 -15.63 7.89
CA GLU A 166 -13.50 -16.36 7.35
C GLU A 166 -13.39 -16.42 5.83
N MET A 167 -13.95 -17.49 5.25
CA MET A 167 -14.02 -17.66 3.80
C MET A 167 -15.43 -18.10 3.39
N SER A 168 -15.82 -17.70 2.16
CA SER A 168 -17.00 -18.17 1.45
C SER A 168 -16.57 -18.67 0.07
N MET A 169 -16.94 -19.91 -0.28
CA MET A 169 -16.60 -20.54 -1.56
C MET A 169 -17.84 -20.64 -2.42
N GLY A 170 -17.75 -20.26 -3.70
CA GLY A 170 -18.84 -20.35 -4.68
C GLY A 170 -20.13 -19.65 -4.27
N GLY A 171 -20.06 -18.60 -3.43
CA GLY A 171 -21.24 -17.91 -2.89
C GLY A 171 -21.95 -18.63 -1.76
N GLY A 172 -21.36 -19.70 -1.22
CA GLY A 172 -21.87 -20.43 -0.05
C GLY A 172 -21.74 -19.65 1.27
N PRO A 173 -22.09 -20.28 2.40
CA PRO A 173 -22.01 -19.65 3.70
C PRO A 173 -20.56 -19.31 4.09
N TRP A 174 -20.39 -18.29 4.94
CA TRP A 174 -19.11 -17.98 5.55
C TRP A 174 -18.72 -19.04 6.57
N ALA A 175 -17.50 -19.50 6.49
CA ALA A 175 -16.91 -20.43 7.44
C ALA A 175 -15.67 -19.83 8.08
N VAL A 176 -15.52 -19.98 9.39
CA VAL A 176 -14.32 -19.57 10.11
C VAL A 176 -13.18 -20.50 9.74
N VAL A 177 -12.11 -19.95 9.20
CA VAL A 177 -10.87 -20.65 8.84
C VAL A 177 -9.86 -20.60 9.96
N ALA A 178 -9.76 -19.45 10.63
CA ALA A 178 -8.86 -19.27 11.75
C ALA A 178 -9.33 -18.15 12.69
N THR A 179 -8.87 -18.25 13.94
CA THR A 179 -8.97 -17.16 14.92
C THR A 179 -7.64 -17.02 15.64
N GLY A 180 -7.30 -15.80 16.04
CA GLY A 180 -6.04 -15.58 16.73
C GLY A 180 -6.06 -14.36 17.64
N THR A 181 -4.96 -14.24 18.36
CA THR A 181 -4.65 -13.10 19.22
C THR A 181 -3.22 -12.69 19.01
N ASP A 182 -3.00 -11.41 18.84
CA ASP A 182 -1.69 -10.79 18.81
C ASP A 182 -1.45 -9.99 20.09
N THR A 183 -0.24 -10.13 20.63
CA THR A 183 0.22 -9.40 21.79
C THR A 183 1.51 -8.68 21.46
N ARG A 184 1.58 -7.39 21.78
CA ARG A 184 2.75 -6.56 21.53
C ARG A 184 3.94 -7.01 22.39
N VAL A 185 5.11 -7.09 21.78
CA VAL A 185 6.38 -7.32 22.47
C VAL A 185 6.95 -5.97 22.88
N ARG A 186 7.21 -5.80 24.16
CA ARG A 186 7.86 -4.59 24.73
C ARG A 186 9.37 -4.70 24.72
#